data_24c539ce49f705acd002c9541d0cc381
#
_entry.id   24c539ce49f705acd002c9541d0cc381
#
_cell.length_a   1.000
_cell.length_b   1.000
_cell.length_c   1.000
_cell.angle_alpha   90.00
_cell.angle_beta   90.00
_cell.angle_gamma   90.00
#
_symmetry.space_group_name_H-M   'P 1'
#
loop_
_entity.id
_entity.type
_entity.pdbx_description
1 polymer ?
#
loop_
_entity_poly.entity_id
_entity_poly.type
_entity_poly.pdbx_seq_one_letter_code
_entity_poly.pdbx_strand_id
1 'polypeptide(L)'
;MAQQTINVGSTPNDGTGDPARTAFTKCNDNFTELYARSGGIGPPQGRLSLAASAPVMTTTQTAKTLLYYLPYVGNLVPIYDGTTWTMTSIGPLLSITTTDTTKNPAAVGASQVLDWFIWSDAGTLRLSHGPAWSSDTARSAGTNIINGGNGIWLNDASITNACAALRGTYVGTTRSNASSTIDWQYGAVASPPTEIWFGVWNAYNRVDVAAFTGESATNWTYASTTPHAANARNSYRASVIVGLNEDSLLGIYSTHAALNTVGGTIGIGYDSTSVFSANGSAQASSTSLQSGVTAEIAITPAIGWHYIQALEAATTAGTAAFYGAFQLSMSKLFVSYRM
;
A
#
# COMPACT_ATOMS: atom_id res chain seq x y z
N MET A 1 -2.15 -15.07 -34.79
CA MET A 1 -2.44 -15.04 -36.25
C MET A 1 -2.88 -13.64 -36.62
N ALA A 2 -2.77 -13.24 -37.88
CA ALA A 2 -3.26 -11.94 -38.33
C ALA A 2 -4.75 -12.04 -38.71
N GLN A 3 -5.49 -10.95 -38.59
CA GLN A 3 -6.89 -10.85 -39.00
C GLN A 3 -7.05 -11.38 -40.42
N GLN A 4 -7.99 -12.29 -40.62
CA GLN A 4 -8.34 -12.81 -41.92
C GLN A 4 -9.44 -11.95 -42.56
N THR A 5 -9.16 -11.39 -43.73
CA THR A 5 -10.14 -10.58 -44.44
C THR A 5 -10.98 -11.49 -45.36
N ILE A 6 -12.29 -11.36 -45.25
CA ILE A 6 -13.23 -12.00 -46.18
C ILE A 6 -13.23 -11.20 -47.49
N ASN A 7 -12.94 -11.85 -48.59
CA ASN A 7 -13.09 -11.25 -49.91
C ASN A 7 -14.58 -11.28 -50.31
N VAL A 8 -15.20 -10.13 -50.41
CA VAL A 8 -16.62 -9.99 -50.79
C VAL A 8 -16.85 -9.82 -52.29
N GLY A 9 -15.78 -9.92 -53.10
CA GLY A 9 -15.82 -9.62 -54.52
C GLY A 9 -15.79 -8.12 -54.83
N SER A 10 -15.83 -7.77 -56.11
CA SER A 10 -15.82 -6.40 -56.61
C SER A 10 -17.23 -5.82 -56.79
N THR A 11 -18.18 -6.69 -57.20
CA THR A 11 -19.61 -6.38 -57.37
C THR A 11 -20.46 -7.55 -56.94
N PRO A 12 -21.76 -7.36 -56.61
CA PRO A 12 -22.65 -8.47 -56.23
C PRO A 12 -22.70 -9.53 -57.30
N ASN A 13 -22.51 -10.82 -56.94
CA ASN A 13 -22.57 -11.98 -57.80
C ASN A 13 -21.52 -12.04 -58.94
N ASP A 14 -20.39 -11.38 -58.79
CA ASP A 14 -19.30 -11.37 -59.78
C ASP A 14 -18.43 -12.65 -59.75
N GLY A 15 -18.66 -13.52 -58.79
CA GLY A 15 -17.94 -14.80 -58.65
C GLY A 15 -16.48 -14.64 -58.17
N THR A 16 -16.03 -13.44 -57.81
CA THR A 16 -14.63 -13.15 -57.40
C THR A 16 -14.44 -13.16 -55.88
N GLY A 17 -15.53 -13.22 -55.11
CA GLY A 17 -15.50 -13.30 -53.64
C GLY A 17 -15.16 -14.71 -53.11
N ASP A 18 -14.92 -14.79 -51.82
CA ASP A 18 -14.70 -16.03 -51.12
C ASP A 18 -15.96 -16.92 -51.21
N PRO A 19 -15.84 -18.23 -51.52
CA PRO A 19 -16.95 -19.15 -51.34
C PRO A 19 -17.50 -19.10 -49.93
N ALA A 20 -18.80 -19.24 -49.75
CA ALA A 20 -19.47 -19.10 -48.43
C ALA A 20 -18.78 -19.93 -47.33
N ARG A 21 -18.38 -21.16 -47.63
CA ARG A 21 -17.64 -21.98 -46.66
C ARG A 21 -16.31 -21.34 -46.22
N THR A 22 -15.54 -20.79 -47.14
CA THR A 22 -14.27 -20.10 -46.87
C THR A 22 -14.51 -18.85 -46.09
N ALA A 23 -15.52 -18.04 -46.41
CA ALA A 23 -15.89 -16.85 -45.69
C ALA A 23 -16.26 -17.16 -44.23
N PHE A 24 -17.09 -18.19 -44.00
CA PHE A 24 -17.45 -18.63 -42.65
C PHE A 24 -16.28 -19.22 -41.86
N THR A 25 -15.36 -19.93 -42.53
CA THR A 25 -14.13 -20.41 -41.88
C THR A 25 -13.30 -19.23 -41.39
N LYS A 26 -13.08 -18.21 -42.23
CA LYS A 26 -12.37 -16.97 -41.84
C LYS A 26 -13.07 -16.23 -40.69
N CYS A 27 -14.41 -16.18 -40.67
CA CYS A 27 -15.18 -15.68 -39.55
C CYS A 27 -14.88 -16.44 -38.26
N ASN A 28 -15.00 -17.76 -38.31
CA ASN A 28 -14.76 -18.61 -37.13
C ASN A 28 -13.33 -18.48 -36.61
N ASP A 29 -12.34 -18.43 -37.51
CA ASP A 29 -10.94 -18.25 -37.14
C ASP A 29 -10.70 -16.88 -36.47
N ASN A 30 -11.29 -15.82 -37.01
CA ASN A 30 -11.23 -14.49 -36.43
C ASN A 30 -11.91 -14.44 -35.04
N PHE A 31 -13.07 -15.10 -34.90
CA PHE A 31 -13.74 -15.23 -33.60
C PHE A 31 -12.92 -16.07 -32.64
N THR A 32 -12.34 -17.18 -33.06
CA THR A 32 -11.46 -18.01 -32.22
C THR A 32 -10.27 -17.20 -31.72
N GLU A 33 -9.64 -16.42 -32.61
CA GLU A 33 -8.54 -15.53 -32.21
C GLU A 33 -9.03 -14.41 -31.26
N LEU A 34 -10.20 -13.81 -31.52
CA LEU A 34 -10.79 -12.79 -30.67
C LEU A 34 -11.10 -13.35 -29.27
N TYR A 35 -11.72 -14.54 -29.19
CA TYR A 35 -11.98 -15.19 -27.90
C TYR A 35 -10.70 -15.60 -27.18
N ALA A 36 -9.69 -16.05 -27.90
CA ALA A 36 -8.38 -16.33 -27.32
C ALA A 36 -7.69 -15.05 -26.79
N ARG A 37 -7.92 -13.90 -27.44
CA ARG A 37 -7.41 -12.59 -26.99
C ARG A 37 -8.32 -11.94 -25.96
N SER A 38 -9.65 -12.10 -26.05
CA SER A 38 -10.60 -11.56 -25.06
C SER A 38 -10.61 -12.37 -23.76
N GLY A 39 -10.08 -13.61 -23.80
CA GLY A 39 -9.58 -14.29 -22.63
C GLY A 39 -8.29 -13.65 -22.08
N GLY A 40 -7.98 -12.41 -22.50
CA GLY A 40 -6.78 -11.65 -22.11
C GLY A 40 -6.66 -11.58 -20.60
N ILE A 41 -5.50 -12.02 -20.11
CA ILE A 41 -5.16 -11.98 -18.71
C ILE A 41 -5.06 -10.49 -18.32
N GLY A 42 -5.94 -10.06 -17.45
CA GLY A 42 -5.92 -8.75 -16.84
C GLY A 42 -5.41 -8.82 -15.40
N PRO A 43 -5.10 -7.68 -14.80
CA PRO A 43 -4.71 -7.64 -13.39
C PRO A 43 -5.88 -8.07 -12.49
N PRO A 44 -5.59 -8.51 -11.24
CA PRO A 44 -6.58 -8.71 -10.22
C PRO A 44 -7.51 -7.50 -10.04
N GLN A 45 -8.81 -7.74 -9.97
CA GLN A 45 -9.81 -6.66 -9.97
C GLN A 45 -10.31 -6.26 -8.58
N GLY A 46 -9.90 -6.97 -7.54
CA GLY A 46 -10.28 -6.68 -6.16
C GLY A 46 -9.18 -5.96 -5.37
N ARG A 47 -9.43 -5.83 -4.05
CA ARG A 47 -8.53 -5.22 -3.06
C ARG A 47 -8.56 -5.98 -1.74
N LEU A 48 -7.41 -6.00 -1.04
CA LEU A 48 -7.34 -6.40 0.36
C LEU A 48 -8.00 -5.33 1.26
N SER A 49 -8.73 -5.79 2.26
CA SER A 49 -9.39 -4.92 3.23
C SER A 49 -9.53 -5.61 4.59
N LEU A 50 -9.63 -4.81 5.65
CA LEU A 50 -9.96 -5.26 7.01
C LEU A 50 -11.46 -5.10 7.34
N ALA A 51 -12.25 -4.61 6.39
CA ALA A 51 -13.69 -4.43 6.51
C ALA A 51 -14.41 -5.24 5.42
N ALA A 52 -15.37 -6.07 5.78
CA ALA A 52 -16.03 -7.03 4.87
C ALA A 52 -16.82 -6.39 3.71
N SER A 53 -17.12 -5.10 3.78
CA SER A 53 -17.96 -4.39 2.79
C SER A 53 -17.31 -3.14 2.21
N ALA A 54 -16.04 -2.86 2.54
CA ALA A 54 -15.35 -1.65 2.11
C ALA A 54 -14.00 -2.02 1.46
N PRO A 55 -13.92 -2.15 0.13
CA PRO A 55 -12.65 -2.40 -0.56
C PRO A 55 -11.66 -1.23 -0.42
N VAL A 56 -12.16 -0.03 -0.18
CA VAL A 56 -11.37 1.14 0.23
C VAL A 56 -11.74 1.49 1.66
N MET A 57 -10.79 1.34 2.57
CA MET A 57 -10.99 1.65 3.98
C MET A 57 -10.89 3.17 4.21
N THR A 58 -11.99 3.79 4.61
CA THR A 58 -12.09 5.23 4.90
C THR A 58 -12.21 5.52 6.41
N THR A 59 -12.24 4.48 7.22
CA THR A 59 -12.35 4.56 8.69
C THR A 59 -11.31 3.65 9.35
N THR A 60 -10.97 3.98 10.58
CA THR A 60 -10.05 3.18 11.40
C THR A 60 -10.57 1.76 11.61
N GLN A 61 -9.70 0.79 11.38
CA GLN A 61 -9.91 -0.64 11.56
C GLN A 61 -8.73 -1.19 12.38
N THR A 62 -8.88 -1.40 13.68
CA THR A 62 -7.81 -1.87 14.56
C THR A 62 -8.10 -3.25 15.11
N ALA A 63 -7.05 -3.94 15.55
CA ALA A 63 -7.09 -5.26 16.13
C ALA A 63 -7.83 -6.30 15.26
N LYS A 64 -7.64 -6.24 13.94
CA LYS A 64 -8.33 -7.14 13.01
C LYS A 64 -7.59 -8.46 12.88
N THR A 65 -8.37 -9.53 13.02
CA THR A 65 -7.93 -10.92 12.82
C THR A 65 -8.50 -11.55 11.56
N LEU A 66 -9.32 -10.82 10.81
CA LEU A 66 -9.86 -11.22 9.50
C LEU A 66 -9.34 -10.29 8.42
N LEU A 67 -8.80 -10.88 7.37
CA LEU A 67 -8.46 -10.19 6.14
C LEU A 67 -9.42 -10.64 5.04
N TYR A 68 -9.87 -9.69 4.25
CA TYR A 68 -10.76 -9.89 3.12
C TYR A 68 -10.07 -9.51 1.82
N TYR A 69 -10.44 -10.18 0.73
CA TYR A 69 -10.23 -9.70 -0.61
C TYR A 69 -11.58 -9.46 -1.27
N LEU A 70 -11.86 -8.23 -1.62
CA LEU A 70 -13.17 -7.74 -2.05
C LEU A 70 -13.14 -7.30 -3.51
N PRO A 71 -14.21 -7.51 -4.29
CA PRO A 71 -14.39 -6.85 -5.59
C PRO A 71 -14.22 -5.33 -5.48
N TYR A 72 -13.57 -4.70 -6.48
CA TYR A 72 -13.42 -3.24 -6.56
C TYR A 72 -13.75 -2.73 -7.95
N VAL A 73 -12.92 -2.96 -8.97
CA VAL A 73 -13.22 -2.63 -10.37
C VAL A 73 -13.90 -3.80 -11.09
N GLY A 74 -14.00 -4.94 -10.43
CA GLY A 74 -14.60 -6.19 -10.85
C GLY A 74 -14.30 -7.28 -9.83
N ASN A 75 -14.65 -8.53 -10.14
CA ASN A 75 -14.51 -9.68 -9.24
C ASN A 75 -13.61 -10.79 -9.78
N LEU A 76 -12.81 -10.51 -10.81
CA LEU A 76 -11.95 -11.51 -11.44
C LEU A 76 -10.50 -11.40 -10.92
N VAL A 77 -9.86 -12.55 -10.79
CA VAL A 77 -8.43 -12.69 -10.49
C VAL A 77 -7.81 -13.66 -11.48
N PRO A 78 -6.66 -13.35 -12.08
CA PRO A 78 -5.93 -14.29 -12.92
C PRO A 78 -5.31 -15.39 -12.07
N ILE A 79 -5.61 -16.64 -12.42
CA ILE A 79 -5.06 -17.84 -11.79
C ILE A 79 -4.24 -18.59 -12.82
N TYR A 80 -3.00 -18.89 -12.48
CA TYR A 80 -2.10 -19.72 -13.28
C TYR A 80 -2.10 -21.15 -12.77
N ASP A 81 -2.46 -22.12 -13.64
CA ASP A 81 -2.48 -23.53 -13.28
C ASP A 81 -1.15 -24.25 -13.60
N GLY A 82 -0.14 -23.52 -14.12
CA GLY A 82 1.18 -23.97 -14.53
C GLY A 82 1.34 -24.17 -16.01
N THR A 83 0.28 -24.10 -16.76
CA THR A 83 0.25 -24.15 -18.21
C THR A 83 -0.55 -23.00 -18.79
N THR A 84 -1.68 -22.70 -18.19
CA THR A 84 -2.63 -21.71 -18.69
C THR A 84 -3.03 -20.73 -17.60
N TRP A 85 -3.38 -19.55 -18.03
CA TRP A 85 -3.99 -18.52 -17.19
C TRP A 85 -5.50 -18.52 -17.38
N THR A 86 -6.24 -18.37 -16.28
CA THR A 86 -7.69 -18.23 -16.31
C THR A 86 -8.14 -17.10 -15.42
N MET A 87 -8.95 -16.17 -15.95
CA MET A 87 -9.61 -15.15 -15.14
C MET A 87 -10.76 -15.80 -14.37
N THR A 88 -10.63 -15.91 -13.06
CA THR A 88 -11.54 -16.65 -12.17
C THR A 88 -12.25 -15.69 -11.22
N SER A 89 -13.58 -15.85 -11.06
CA SER A 89 -14.37 -15.04 -10.15
C SER A 89 -14.09 -15.41 -8.69
N ILE A 90 -13.85 -14.41 -7.85
CA ILE A 90 -13.73 -14.57 -6.40
C ILE A 90 -15.10 -14.67 -5.69
N GLY A 91 -16.20 -14.56 -6.44
CA GLY A 91 -17.52 -14.43 -5.84
C GLY A 91 -17.71 -13.07 -5.16
N PRO A 92 -18.50 -13.00 -4.08
CA PRO A 92 -18.75 -11.75 -3.36
C PRO A 92 -17.52 -11.28 -2.55
N LEU A 93 -16.72 -12.20 -2.03
CA LEU A 93 -15.46 -11.94 -1.30
C LEU A 93 -14.69 -13.24 -1.06
N LEU A 94 -13.39 -13.12 -0.80
CA LEU A 94 -12.59 -14.13 -0.10
C LEU A 94 -12.23 -13.60 1.29
N SER A 95 -12.08 -14.49 2.27
CA SER A 95 -11.63 -14.12 3.62
C SER A 95 -10.79 -15.21 4.26
N ILE A 96 -9.92 -14.80 5.19
CA ILE A 96 -9.11 -15.72 5.98
C ILE A 96 -8.83 -15.10 7.35
N THR A 97 -8.75 -15.95 8.40
CA THR A 97 -8.33 -15.49 9.72
C THR A 97 -6.80 -15.46 9.83
N THR A 98 -6.26 -14.52 10.57
CA THR A 98 -4.81 -14.43 10.85
C THR A 98 -4.29 -15.63 11.66
N THR A 99 -5.19 -16.39 12.28
CA THR A 99 -4.86 -17.59 13.07
C THR A 99 -4.98 -18.90 12.28
N ASP A 100 -5.41 -18.85 11.01
CA ASP A 100 -5.53 -20.05 10.18
C ASP A 100 -4.14 -20.61 9.86
N THR A 101 -3.95 -21.89 10.13
CA THR A 101 -2.75 -22.67 9.81
C THR A 101 -3.03 -23.81 8.83
N THR A 102 -4.27 -23.94 8.34
CA THR A 102 -4.67 -24.99 7.39
C THR A 102 -4.49 -24.55 5.95
N LYS A 103 -4.54 -23.25 5.68
CA LYS A 103 -4.33 -22.62 4.36
C LYS A 103 -3.25 -21.53 4.41
N ASN A 104 -2.50 -21.46 5.48
CA ASN A 104 -1.34 -20.60 5.67
C ASN A 104 -0.17 -21.43 6.24
N PRO A 105 1.09 -21.02 6.04
CA PRO A 105 2.24 -21.73 6.58
C PRO A 105 2.30 -21.71 8.11
N ALA A 106 1.75 -20.66 8.73
CA ALA A 106 1.65 -20.45 10.17
C ALA A 106 0.55 -19.44 10.48
N ALA A 107 0.17 -19.28 11.74
CA ALA A 107 -0.58 -18.12 12.19
C ALA A 107 0.27 -16.84 12.05
N VAL A 108 -0.37 -15.71 11.81
CA VAL A 108 0.30 -14.41 11.78
C VAL A 108 0.87 -14.09 13.15
N GLY A 109 2.17 -13.89 13.24
CA GLY A 109 2.86 -13.51 14.48
C GLY A 109 2.89 -11.99 14.69
N ALA A 110 3.50 -11.56 15.79
CA ALA A 110 3.68 -10.15 16.13
C ALA A 110 4.70 -9.47 15.20
N SER A 111 4.38 -8.25 14.76
CA SER A 111 5.27 -7.40 13.97
C SER A 111 5.85 -8.08 12.74
N GLN A 112 5.04 -8.83 12.00
CA GLN A 112 5.45 -9.54 10.78
C GLN A 112 4.94 -8.84 9.52
N VAL A 113 5.79 -8.80 8.51
CA VAL A 113 5.40 -8.43 7.14
C VAL A 113 5.10 -9.71 6.36
N LEU A 114 3.97 -9.73 5.64
CA LEU A 114 3.41 -10.89 4.97
C LEU A 114 2.88 -10.50 3.60
N ASP A 115 3.28 -11.26 2.57
CA ASP A 115 2.69 -11.17 1.22
C ASP A 115 1.48 -12.09 1.11
N TRP A 116 0.43 -11.64 0.42
CA TRP A 116 -0.85 -12.34 0.27
C TRP A 116 -1.08 -12.76 -1.17
N PHE A 117 -1.59 -13.97 -1.32
CA PHE A 117 -1.79 -14.63 -2.60
C PHE A 117 -3.20 -15.21 -2.73
N ILE A 118 -3.75 -15.17 -3.95
CA ILE A 118 -4.97 -15.90 -4.29
C ILE A 118 -4.57 -17.06 -5.22
N TRP A 119 -5.09 -18.25 -4.91
CA TRP A 119 -4.76 -19.48 -5.61
C TRP A 119 -5.96 -20.43 -5.66
N SER A 120 -5.90 -21.45 -6.54
CA SER A 120 -6.93 -22.46 -6.67
C SER A 120 -6.57 -23.72 -5.88
N ASP A 121 -7.37 -24.04 -4.88
CA ASP A 121 -7.35 -25.27 -4.10
C ASP A 121 -8.38 -26.24 -4.68
N ALA A 122 -7.97 -27.09 -5.61
CA ALA A 122 -8.85 -28.03 -6.31
C ALA A 122 -10.13 -27.37 -6.86
N GLY A 123 -10.00 -26.21 -7.49
CA GLY A 123 -11.10 -25.44 -8.07
C GLY A 123 -11.76 -24.42 -7.15
N THR A 124 -11.44 -24.42 -5.85
CA THR A 124 -11.91 -23.42 -4.88
C THR A 124 -10.86 -22.33 -4.71
N LEU A 125 -11.20 -21.05 -4.92
CA LEU A 125 -10.27 -19.97 -4.67
C LEU A 125 -10.03 -19.78 -3.16
N ARG A 126 -8.75 -19.58 -2.80
CA ARG A 126 -8.30 -19.33 -1.43
C ARG A 126 -7.46 -18.06 -1.40
N LEU A 127 -7.58 -17.33 -0.30
CA LEU A 127 -6.65 -16.29 0.11
C LEU A 127 -5.69 -16.86 1.15
N SER A 128 -4.37 -16.71 0.96
CA SER A 128 -3.36 -17.23 1.87
C SER A 128 -2.16 -16.28 1.90
N HIS A 129 -1.43 -16.26 3.01
CA HIS A 129 -0.15 -15.56 3.05
C HIS A 129 1.05 -16.49 2.85
N GLY A 130 2.16 -15.92 2.38
CA GLY A 130 3.46 -16.57 2.37
C GLY A 130 4.09 -16.64 3.77
N PRO A 131 5.29 -17.22 3.89
CA PRO A 131 6.09 -17.08 5.10
C PRO A 131 6.31 -15.61 5.45
N ALA A 132 6.55 -15.31 6.73
CA ALA A 132 6.91 -13.97 7.15
C ALA A 132 8.24 -13.53 6.50
N TRP A 133 8.35 -12.26 6.19
CA TRP A 133 9.60 -11.66 5.75
C TRP A 133 10.70 -11.84 6.81
N SER A 134 11.96 -11.78 6.41
CA SER A 134 13.10 -11.90 7.33
C SER A 134 13.26 -10.69 8.25
N SER A 135 12.75 -9.54 7.82
CA SER A 135 12.71 -8.29 8.59
C SER A 135 11.58 -7.40 8.09
N ASP A 136 11.38 -6.25 8.74
CA ASP A 136 10.41 -5.24 8.32
C ASP A 136 10.67 -4.71 6.88
N THR A 137 11.89 -4.84 6.34
CA THR A 137 12.29 -4.26 5.06
C THR A 137 12.88 -5.26 4.06
N ALA A 138 12.90 -6.56 4.38
CA ALA A 138 13.49 -7.56 3.50
C ALA A 138 12.65 -8.85 3.47
N ARG A 139 12.34 -9.32 2.26
CA ARG A 139 11.78 -10.65 2.05
C ARG A 139 12.77 -11.72 2.48
N SER A 140 12.26 -12.84 3.02
CA SER A 140 13.07 -14.03 3.31
C SER A 140 13.28 -14.86 2.04
N ALA A 141 14.21 -15.80 2.09
CA ALA A 141 14.32 -16.82 1.06
C ALA A 141 12.97 -17.58 0.95
N GLY A 142 12.45 -17.71 -0.26
CA GLY A 142 11.14 -18.33 -0.52
C GLY A 142 9.94 -17.42 -0.33
N THR A 143 10.11 -16.13 0.02
CA THR A 143 9.05 -15.12 0.02
C THR A 143 9.13 -14.15 -1.15
N ASN A 144 10.07 -14.35 -2.07
CA ASN A 144 10.16 -13.54 -3.28
C ASN A 144 8.91 -13.69 -4.12
N ILE A 145 8.61 -12.62 -4.86
CA ILE A 145 7.60 -12.61 -5.89
C ILE A 145 8.28 -12.47 -7.25
N ILE A 146 7.72 -13.11 -8.26
CA ILE A 146 8.22 -13.10 -9.62
C ILE A 146 7.16 -12.58 -10.58
N ASN A 147 7.55 -11.83 -11.60
CA ASN A 147 6.63 -11.44 -12.65
C ASN A 147 6.32 -12.64 -13.55
N GLY A 148 5.08 -13.12 -13.48
CA GLY A 148 4.55 -14.24 -14.28
C GLY A 148 4.20 -13.87 -15.72
N GLY A 149 4.50 -12.64 -16.15
CA GLY A 149 4.06 -12.07 -17.42
C GLY A 149 2.80 -11.23 -17.29
N ASN A 150 2.52 -10.39 -18.27
CA ASN A 150 1.35 -9.49 -18.31
C ASN A 150 1.20 -8.55 -17.09
N GLY A 151 2.29 -8.29 -16.34
CA GLY A 151 2.25 -7.48 -15.13
C GLY A 151 1.63 -8.18 -13.92
N ILE A 152 1.47 -9.50 -13.97
CA ILE A 152 0.95 -10.31 -12.85
C ILE A 152 2.12 -10.86 -12.04
N TRP A 153 2.12 -10.58 -10.74
CA TRP A 153 3.10 -11.09 -9.80
C TRP A 153 2.63 -12.41 -9.17
N LEU A 154 3.54 -13.37 -9.03
CA LEU A 154 3.31 -14.71 -8.49
C LEU A 154 4.28 -15.00 -7.35
N ASN A 155 3.93 -15.99 -6.50
CA ASN A 155 4.86 -16.56 -5.53
C ASN A 155 6.01 -17.30 -6.25
N ASP A 156 7.25 -16.99 -5.89
CA ASP A 156 8.44 -17.65 -6.47
C ASP A 156 8.59 -19.10 -6.00
N ALA A 157 8.35 -19.36 -4.72
CA ALA A 157 8.48 -20.67 -4.11
C ALA A 157 7.15 -21.24 -3.61
N SER A 158 7.09 -22.57 -3.41
CA SER A 158 5.92 -23.21 -2.80
C SER A 158 5.68 -22.71 -1.38
N ILE A 159 4.43 -22.46 -1.04
CA ILE A 159 3.98 -22.03 0.28
C ILE A 159 3.33 -23.21 1.00
N THR A 160 3.87 -23.56 2.17
CA THR A 160 3.35 -24.66 3.00
C THR A 160 1.88 -24.44 3.32
N ASN A 161 1.07 -25.49 3.20
CA ASN A 161 -0.38 -25.49 3.41
C ASN A 161 -1.17 -24.56 2.46
N ALA A 162 -0.51 -23.99 1.42
CA ALA A 162 -1.14 -23.14 0.42
C ALA A 162 -0.76 -23.60 -1.00
N CYS A 163 -0.22 -22.74 -1.83
CA CYS A 163 0.00 -23.00 -3.23
C CYS A 163 1.44 -23.47 -3.55
N ALA A 164 1.57 -24.26 -4.62
CA ALA A 164 2.86 -24.56 -5.21
C ALA A 164 3.52 -23.29 -5.79
N ALA A 165 4.81 -23.37 -6.12
CA ALA A 165 5.52 -22.28 -6.80
C ALA A 165 4.79 -21.85 -8.08
N LEU A 166 4.72 -20.56 -8.31
CA LEU A 166 4.07 -19.90 -9.45
C LEU A 166 2.55 -20.11 -9.55
N ARG A 167 1.88 -20.55 -8.48
CA ARG A 167 0.43 -20.82 -8.49
C ARG A 167 -0.40 -19.80 -7.73
N GLY A 168 0.23 -18.97 -6.93
CA GLY A 168 -0.43 -17.93 -6.14
C GLY A 168 -0.28 -16.57 -6.82
N THR A 169 -1.39 -15.95 -7.18
CA THR A 169 -1.40 -14.57 -7.66
C THR A 169 -1.23 -13.62 -6.47
N TYR A 170 -0.12 -12.89 -6.46
CA TYR A 170 0.15 -11.87 -5.44
C TYR A 170 -0.87 -10.75 -5.52
N VAL A 171 -1.45 -10.36 -4.38
CA VAL A 171 -2.49 -9.32 -4.32
C VAL A 171 -2.17 -8.18 -3.38
N GLY A 172 -1.15 -8.31 -2.55
CA GLY A 172 -0.70 -7.24 -1.67
C GLY A 172 0.08 -7.73 -0.46
N THR A 173 0.46 -6.78 0.38
CA THR A 173 1.30 -7.00 1.57
C THR A 173 0.63 -6.39 2.80
N THR A 174 0.76 -7.05 3.94
CA THR A 174 0.33 -6.50 5.23
C THR A 174 1.46 -6.52 6.25
N ARG A 175 1.33 -5.65 7.27
CA ARG A 175 2.13 -5.74 8.48
C ARG A 175 1.24 -5.88 9.70
N SER A 176 1.49 -6.91 10.52
CA SER A 176 0.84 -7.08 11.81
C SER A 176 1.45 -6.16 12.87
N ASN A 177 0.64 -5.81 13.86
CA ASN A 177 1.10 -5.07 15.04
C ASN A 177 1.76 -6.01 16.08
N ALA A 178 2.16 -5.47 17.23
CA ALA A 178 2.76 -6.23 18.33
C ALA A 178 1.82 -7.28 18.96
N SER A 179 0.51 -7.21 18.69
CA SER A 179 -0.51 -8.15 19.17
C SER A 179 -0.92 -9.18 18.12
N SER A 180 -0.15 -9.33 17.04
CA SER A 180 -0.43 -10.28 15.93
C SER A 180 -1.74 -10.02 15.20
N THR A 181 -2.22 -8.77 15.22
CA THR A 181 -3.39 -8.31 14.49
C THR A 181 -2.99 -7.29 13.42
N ILE A 182 -3.86 -7.07 12.44
CA ILE A 182 -3.59 -6.09 11.37
C ILE A 182 -4.41 -4.84 11.65
N ASP A 183 -3.77 -3.69 11.50
CA ASP A 183 -4.38 -2.39 11.73
C ASP A 183 -4.39 -1.52 10.47
N TRP A 184 -5.45 -0.73 10.38
CA TRP A 184 -5.58 0.41 9.49
C TRP A 184 -6.10 1.56 10.33
N GLN A 185 -5.22 2.47 10.72
CA GLN A 185 -5.56 3.53 11.67
C GLN A 185 -5.29 4.90 11.06
N TYR A 186 -6.33 5.69 11.00
CA TYR A 186 -6.21 7.13 10.79
C TYR A 186 -5.72 7.79 12.07
N GLY A 187 -4.84 8.77 11.92
CA GLY A 187 -4.37 9.58 13.03
C GLY A 187 -5.46 10.48 13.62
N ALA A 188 -5.16 11.04 14.77
CA ALA A 188 -5.98 12.08 15.39
C ALA A 188 -5.12 13.16 16.03
N VAL A 189 -5.67 14.36 16.13
CA VAL A 189 -5.08 15.45 16.93
C VAL A 189 -5.44 15.21 18.38
N ALA A 190 -4.44 14.88 19.19
CA ALA A 190 -4.57 14.54 20.59
C ALA A 190 -3.26 14.85 21.33
N SER A 191 -3.22 14.71 22.66
CA SER A 191 -1.99 14.74 23.44
C SER A 191 -1.96 13.53 24.38
N PRO A 192 -1.16 12.48 24.04
CA PRO A 192 -0.28 12.32 22.88
C PRO A 192 -1.05 12.17 21.56
N PRO A 193 -0.43 12.52 20.41
CA PRO A 193 -0.98 12.25 19.08
C PRO A 193 -1.32 10.78 18.86
N THR A 194 -2.35 10.51 18.06
CA THR A 194 -2.64 9.16 17.60
C THR A 194 -1.85 8.89 16.32
N GLU A 195 -1.05 7.83 16.30
CA GLU A 195 -0.26 7.42 15.14
C GLU A 195 -1.16 7.08 13.95
N ILE A 196 -0.73 7.42 12.73
CA ILE A 196 -1.26 6.86 11.50
C ILE A 196 -0.59 5.52 11.25
N TRP A 197 -1.40 4.47 11.02
CA TRP A 197 -0.91 3.12 10.76
C TRP A 197 -1.65 2.51 9.58
N PHE A 198 -0.99 2.44 8.43
CA PHE A 198 -1.53 1.82 7.24
C PHE A 198 -0.86 0.47 7.00
N GLY A 199 -1.38 -0.57 7.65
CA GLY A 199 -0.82 -1.92 7.66
C GLY A 199 -1.29 -2.83 6.52
N VAL A 200 -1.95 -2.30 5.49
CA VAL A 200 -2.41 -3.03 4.29
C VAL A 200 -2.01 -2.28 3.04
N TRP A 201 -1.29 -2.92 2.14
CA TRP A 201 -0.93 -2.38 0.84
C TRP A 201 -1.45 -3.32 -0.27
N ASN A 202 -2.04 -2.75 -1.30
CA ASN A 202 -2.60 -3.47 -2.43
C ASN A 202 -1.64 -3.47 -3.61
N ALA A 203 -1.38 -4.63 -4.23
CA ALA A 203 -0.52 -4.72 -5.41
C ALA A 203 -1.17 -4.09 -6.65
N TYR A 204 -2.50 -4.16 -6.72
CA TYR A 204 -3.30 -3.66 -7.84
C TYR A 204 -4.41 -2.75 -7.34
N ASN A 205 -4.98 -1.93 -8.24
CA ASN A 205 -6.11 -1.06 -7.95
C ASN A 205 -5.86 -0.12 -6.75
N ARG A 206 -4.62 0.34 -6.61
CA ARG A 206 -4.22 1.25 -5.53
C ARG A 206 -4.97 2.58 -5.65
N VAL A 207 -5.33 3.14 -4.52
CA VAL A 207 -5.96 4.45 -4.39
C VAL A 207 -5.12 5.36 -3.50
N ASP A 208 -5.22 6.65 -3.71
CA ASP A 208 -4.55 7.61 -2.85
C ASP A 208 -5.28 7.67 -1.51
N VAL A 209 -4.51 7.47 -0.43
CA VAL A 209 -4.99 7.57 0.95
C VAL A 209 -4.27 8.71 1.64
N ALA A 210 -5.04 9.60 2.24
CA ALA A 210 -4.51 10.74 2.96
C ALA A 210 -5.02 10.76 4.40
N ALA A 211 -4.14 11.11 5.33
CA ALA A 211 -4.47 11.24 6.75
C ALA A 211 -3.60 12.31 7.40
N PHE A 212 -3.98 12.70 8.61
CA PHE A 212 -3.13 13.52 9.46
C PHE A 212 -3.19 13.06 10.92
N THR A 213 -2.11 13.31 11.63
CA THR A 213 -2.04 13.23 13.10
C THR A 213 -1.52 14.57 13.63
N GLY A 214 -1.72 14.87 14.90
CA GLY A 214 -1.31 16.16 15.43
C GLY A 214 -1.26 16.21 16.95
N GLU A 215 -0.41 17.12 17.48
CA GLU A 215 -0.27 17.39 18.90
C GLU A 215 -1.25 18.50 19.31
N SER A 216 -2.03 18.26 20.37
CA SER A 216 -3.00 19.21 20.90
C SER A 216 -2.53 19.92 22.18
N ALA A 217 -1.33 19.61 22.71
CA ALA A 217 -0.76 20.35 23.82
C ALA A 217 -0.63 21.84 23.46
N THR A 218 -0.94 22.74 24.38
CA THR A 218 -0.89 24.18 24.12
C THR A 218 0.51 24.61 23.66
N ASN A 219 1.55 24.17 24.39
CA ASN A 219 2.95 24.37 24.01
C ASN A 219 3.86 23.33 24.70
N TRP A 220 5.06 23.23 24.20
CA TRP A 220 6.17 22.50 24.84
C TRP A 220 7.50 23.15 24.49
N THR A 221 8.57 22.72 25.14
CA THR A 221 9.90 23.27 24.91
C THR A 221 10.93 22.18 24.72
N TYR A 222 11.96 22.50 23.93
CA TYR A 222 13.12 21.65 23.71
C TYR A 222 14.42 22.47 23.67
N ALA A 223 15.49 21.97 24.31
CA ALA A 223 16.71 22.74 24.54
C ALA A 223 17.97 22.15 23.85
N SER A 224 17.81 21.26 22.87
CA SER A 224 18.96 20.66 22.19
C SER A 224 18.90 20.92 20.68
N THR A 225 20.08 21.07 20.08
CA THR A 225 20.24 21.14 18.62
C THR A 225 20.18 19.75 17.95
N THR A 226 20.20 18.67 18.73
CA THR A 226 19.99 17.32 18.20
C THR A 226 18.50 17.09 17.96
N PRO A 227 18.06 16.72 16.76
CA PRO A 227 16.66 16.45 16.50
C PRO A 227 16.12 15.30 17.37
N HIS A 228 14.86 15.42 17.74
CA HIS A 228 14.10 14.35 18.38
C HIS A 228 12.63 14.38 17.95
N ALA A 229 11.88 13.34 18.32
CA ALA A 229 10.44 13.30 18.05
C ALA A 229 9.73 14.51 18.67
N ALA A 230 8.92 15.21 17.90
CA ALA A 230 8.22 16.42 18.32
C ALA A 230 7.40 16.16 19.60
N ASN A 231 7.54 17.05 20.57
CA ASN A 231 7.02 16.92 21.95
C ASN A 231 7.41 15.56 22.62
N ALA A 232 8.55 14.99 22.29
CA ALA A 232 8.99 13.67 22.74
C ALA A 232 7.95 12.54 22.48
N ARG A 233 7.15 12.65 21.39
CA ARG A 233 6.07 11.73 21.06
C ARG A 233 6.41 10.86 19.86
N ASN A 234 6.79 9.61 20.11
CA ASN A 234 7.01 8.63 19.03
C ASN A 234 5.73 8.31 18.24
N SER A 235 4.55 8.50 18.83
CA SER A 235 3.26 8.35 18.15
C SER A 235 2.94 9.51 17.19
N TYR A 236 3.74 10.59 17.16
CA TYR A 236 3.57 11.68 16.21
C TYR A 236 4.18 11.32 14.85
N ARG A 237 3.70 10.26 14.28
CA ARG A 237 4.21 9.68 13.03
C ARG A 237 3.12 9.05 12.18
N ALA A 238 3.47 8.81 10.92
CA ALA A 238 2.69 8.03 9.99
C ALA A 238 3.51 6.84 9.48
N SER A 239 2.98 5.65 9.68
CA SER A 239 3.60 4.37 9.32
C SER A 239 2.84 3.70 8.19
N VAL A 240 3.57 3.18 7.19
CA VAL A 240 3.02 2.56 5.98
C VAL A 240 3.75 1.27 5.62
N ILE A 241 3.02 0.30 5.09
CA ILE A 241 3.61 -0.89 4.46
C ILE A 241 3.72 -0.69 2.95
N VAL A 242 4.81 -1.13 2.35
CA VAL A 242 5.14 -1.03 0.93
C VAL A 242 5.45 -2.41 0.38
N GLY A 243 4.62 -2.92 -0.53
CA GLY A 243 4.84 -4.23 -1.16
C GLY A 243 5.73 -4.17 -2.39
N LEU A 244 5.64 -3.11 -3.20
CA LEU A 244 6.49 -2.82 -4.36
C LEU A 244 6.93 -1.36 -4.31
N ASN A 245 8.17 -1.11 -4.71
CA ASN A 245 8.74 0.25 -4.77
C ASN A 245 8.30 0.95 -6.06
N GLU A 246 7.08 1.50 -6.06
CA GLU A 246 6.48 2.09 -7.26
C GLU A 246 5.86 3.47 -7.03
N ASP A 247 5.39 3.80 -5.82
CA ASP A 247 4.64 5.02 -5.52
C ASP A 247 5.40 5.92 -4.54
N SER A 248 5.17 7.22 -4.66
CA SER A 248 5.77 8.23 -3.78
C SER A 248 4.94 8.41 -2.51
N LEU A 249 5.63 8.52 -1.38
CA LEU A 249 5.09 8.95 -0.09
C LEU A 249 5.31 10.45 0.06
N LEU A 250 4.24 11.21 0.29
CA LEU A 250 4.30 12.62 0.62
C LEU A 250 4.02 12.81 2.12
N GLY A 251 4.89 13.56 2.80
CA GLY A 251 4.70 14.00 4.18
C GLY A 251 4.82 15.51 4.30
N ILE A 252 3.94 16.13 5.09
CA ILE A 252 3.99 17.56 5.41
C ILE A 252 3.80 17.72 6.91
N TYR A 253 4.80 18.28 7.59
CA TYR A 253 4.72 18.62 9.01
C TYR A 253 4.68 20.12 9.17
N SER A 254 3.64 20.63 9.83
CA SER A 254 3.47 22.05 10.12
C SER A 254 3.20 22.27 11.59
N THR A 255 3.84 23.27 12.18
CA THR A 255 3.63 23.70 13.56
C THR A 255 3.94 25.21 13.71
N HIS A 256 3.75 25.76 14.89
CA HIS A 256 4.24 27.08 15.25
C HIS A 256 5.44 26.97 16.19
N ALA A 257 6.47 27.74 15.92
CA ALA A 257 7.61 27.89 16.82
C ALA A 257 7.70 29.32 17.34
N ALA A 258 8.07 29.48 18.61
CA ALA A 258 8.37 30.80 19.14
C ALA A 258 9.72 31.26 18.62
N LEU A 259 9.78 32.55 18.34
CA LEU A 259 10.94 33.25 17.81
C LEU A 259 11.57 34.08 18.95
N ASN A 260 12.01 33.40 19.99
CA ASN A 260 12.80 34.00 21.08
C ASN A 260 14.28 34.07 20.68
N THR A 261 15.16 34.30 21.59
CA THR A 261 16.63 34.30 21.37
C THR A 261 17.14 32.97 20.80
N VAL A 262 16.37 31.89 20.95
CA VAL A 262 16.61 30.56 20.35
C VAL A 262 15.40 30.18 19.47
N GLY A 263 15.63 30.07 18.20
CA GLY A 263 14.59 29.62 17.25
C GLY A 263 14.32 28.10 17.33
N GLY A 264 13.12 27.68 16.90
CA GLY A 264 12.78 26.29 16.69
C GLY A 264 13.02 25.85 15.24
N THR A 265 13.61 24.70 15.06
CA THR A 265 13.69 23.99 13.78
C THR A 265 12.77 22.79 13.81
N ILE A 266 12.05 22.55 12.74
CA ILE A 266 11.25 21.35 12.56
C ILE A 266 11.72 20.58 11.33
N GLY A 267 11.40 19.30 11.27
CA GLY A 267 11.68 18.46 10.12
C GLY A 267 10.89 17.17 10.15
N ILE A 268 11.09 16.37 9.15
CA ILE A 268 10.54 15.02 9.05
C ILE A 268 11.72 14.03 9.05
N GLY A 269 11.67 13.05 9.93
CA GLY A 269 12.54 11.87 9.90
C GLY A 269 11.89 10.75 9.10
N TYR A 270 12.58 10.22 8.11
CA TYR A 270 12.20 8.97 7.45
C TYR A 270 12.94 7.82 8.13
N ASP A 271 12.20 6.89 8.69
CA ASP A 271 12.71 5.78 9.51
C ASP A 271 13.66 6.22 10.64
N SER A 272 13.46 7.45 11.12
CA SER A 272 14.31 8.04 12.14
C SER A 272 13.51 8.92 13.10
N THR A 273 13.84 8.81 14.39
CA THR A 273 13.31 9.66 15.46
C THR A 273 14.28 10.74 15.88
N SER A 274 15.47 10.83 15.25
CA SER A 274 16.56 11.71 15.67
C SER A 274 17.38 12.31 14.52
N VAL A 275 16.97 12.09 13.27
CA VAL A 275 17.68 12.61 12.08
C VAL A 275 16.65 13.24 11.14
N PHE A 276 16.85 14.50 10.79
CA PHE A 276 16.09 15.14 9.71
C PHE A 276 16.45 14.49 8.37
N SER A 277 15.45 14.12 7.58
CA SER A 277 15.66 13.76 6.18
C SER A 277 16.02 14.99 5.36
N ALA A 278 16.86 14.85 4.34
CA ALA A 278 17.52 15.95 3.64
C ALA A 278 16.61 17.08 3.13
N ASN A 279 15.32 16.81 2.92
CA ASN A 279 14.37 17.75 2.33
C ASN A 279 13.29 18.21 3.30
N GLY A 280 13.48 18.05 4.59
CA GLY A 280 12.40 18.21 5.55
C GLY A 280 12.72 19.16 6.72
N SER A 281 13.45 20.27 6.53
CA SER A 281 13.69 21.22 7.62
C SER A 281 13.33 22.64 7.24
N ALA A 282 12.69 23.34 8.15
CA ALA A 282 12.44 24.77 8.06
C ALA A 282 12.83 25.47 9.38
N GLN A 283 13.35 26.68 9.27
CA GLN A 283 13.77 27.49 10.41
C GLN A 283 12.92 28.76 10.52
N ALA A 284 12.59 29.12 11.74
CA ALA A 284 11.98 30.41 12.06
C ALA A 284 13.06 31.41 12.54
N SER A 285 13.03 32.65 12.05
CA SER A 285 14.11 33.62 12.23
C SER A 285 13.66 35.00 12.68
N SER A 286 13.02 35.20 13.84
CA SER A 286 12.70 36.53 14.38
C SER A 286 12.49 36.55 15.90
N THR A 287 12.71 37.65 16.53
CA THR A 287 13.01 37.77 17.96
C THR A 287 11.83 38.04 18.92
N SER A 288 10.57 37.90 18.53
CA SER A 288 9.44 38.05 19.47
C SER A 288 8.06 37.66 18.97
N LEU A 289 7.97 36.95 17.85
CA LEU A 289 6.70 36.50 17.30
C LEU A 289 6.69 34.95 17.16
N GLN A 290 5.52 34.35 17.19
CA GLN A 290 5.35 32.99 16.78
C GLN A 290 5.21 32.96 15.25
N SER A 291 5.88 32.02 14.59
CA SER A 291 5.77 31.80 13.15
C SER A 291 5.33 30.39 12.86
N GLY A 292 4.45 30.26 11.90
CA GLY A 292 4.18 28.98 11.27
C GLY A 292 5.41 28.49 10.51
N VAL A 293 5.80 27.25 10.74
CA VAL A 293 6.91 26.58 10.06
C VAL A 293 6.41 25.26 9.47
N THR A 294 6.91 24.93 8.28
CA THR A 294 6.51 23.71 7.56
C THR A 294 7.75 22.99 7.06
N ALA A 295 7.73 21.67 7.18
CA ALA A 295 8.70 20.76 6.59
C ALA A 295 7.98 19.79 5.67
N GLU A 296 8.60 19.46 4.54
CA GLU A 296 8.01 18.59 3.53
C GLU A 296 9.01 17.50 3.11
N ILE A 297 8.50 16.32 2.82
CA ILE A 297 9.24 15.19 2.26
C ILE A 297 8.43 14.51 1.16
N ALA A 298 9.07 14.23 0.04
CA ALA A 298 8.55 13.40 -1.03
C ALA A 298 9.62 12.35 -1.38
N ILE A 299 9.29 11.08 -1.16
CA ILE A 299 10.21 9.97 -1.37
C ILE A 299 9.47 8.79 -2.02
N THR A 300 10.20 7.94 -2.73
CA THR A 300 9.70 6.61 -3.12
C THR A 300 10.32 5.60 -2.16
N PRO A 301 9.53 5.09 -1.18
CA PRO A 301 10.07 4.18 -0.17
C PRO A 301 10.53 2.87 -0.80
N ALA A 302 11.53 2.20 -0.21
CA ALA A 302 11.84 0.81 -0.51
C ALA A 302 10.66 -0.10 -0.11
N ILE A 303 10.72 -1.39 -0.45
CA ILE A 303 9.75 -2.36 0.06
C ILE A 303 9.89 -2.49 1.57
N GLY A 304 8.77 -2.69 2.26
CA GLY A 304 8.76 -2.95 3.69
C GLY A 304 7.93 -1.98 4.51
N TRP A 305 8.15 -2.00 5.80
CA TRP A 305 7.52 -1.14 6.77
C TRP A 305 8.35 0.10 7.02
N HIS A 306 7.78 1.26 6.77
CA HIS A 306 8.42 2.56 6.88
C HIS A 306 7.56 3.54 7.66
N TYR A 307 8.20 4.58 8.19
CA TYR A 307 7.46 5.68 8.83
C TYR A 307 8.10 7.04 8.55
N ILE A 308 7.27 8.06 8.60
CA ILE A 308 7.68 9.46 8.68
C ILE A 308 7.32 9.98 10.07
N GLN A 309 8.31 10.59 10.74
CA GLN A 309 8.22 11.11 12.11
C GLN A 309 8.28 12.63 12.10
N ALA A 310 7.35 13.30 12.79
CA ALA A 310 7.50 14.72 13.10
C ALA A 310 8.68 14.91 14.06
N LEU A 311 9.63 15.76 13.70
CA LEU A 311 10.84 16.04 14.45
C LEU A 311 10.98 17.54 14.76
N GLU A 312 11.71 17.84 15.83
CA GLU A 312 12.06 19.20 16.25
C GLU A 312 13.46 19.29 16.82
N ALA A 313 14.04 20.49 16.79
CA ALA A 313 15.31 20.83 17.41
C ALA A 313 15.37 22.34 17.73
N ALA A 314 16.21 22.72 18.65
CA ALA A 314 16.61 24.13 18.81
C ALA A 314 17.62 24.52 17.73
N THR A 315 17.59 25.76 17.25
CA THR A 315 18.56 26.24 16.23
C THR A 315 19.96 26.44 16.78
N THR A 316 20.06 26.76 18.07
CA THR A 316 21.33 27.00 18.83
C THR A 316 21.18 26.46 20.25
N ALA A 317 22.25 26.49 21.02
CA ALA A 317 22.19 26.21 22.47
C ALA A 317 21.19 27.13 23.17
N GLY A 318 20.22 26.54 23.88
CA GLY A 318 19.15 27.23 24.59
C GLY A 318 17.79 26.60 24.30
N THR A 319 16.72 27.17 24.84
CA THR A 319 15.39 26.59 24.82
C THR A 319 14.54 27.18 23.69
N ALA A 320 14.14 26.33 22.72
CA ALA A 320 13.10 26.64 21.75
C ALA A 320 11.72 26.27 22.30
N ALA A 321 10.68 26.98 21.90
CA ALA A 321 9.29 26.67 22.24
C ALA A 321 8.48 26.38 20.97
N PHE A 322 7.61 25.36 21.05
CA PHE A 322 6.74 24.89 20.00
C PHE A 322 5.29 24.87 20.48
N TYR A 323 4.32 24.92 19.57
CA TYR A 323 2.91 25.05 19.92
C TYR A 323 2.08 24.00 19.14
N GLY A 324 1.33 23.21 19.88
CA GLY A 324 0.39 22.23 19.31
C GLY A 324 -0.94 22.86 18.93
N ALA A 325 -1.53 23.61 19.86
CA ALA A 325 -2.75 24.38 19.62
C ALA A 325 -2.46 25.86 19.83
N PHE A 326 -2.42 26.63 18.75
CA PHE A 326 -2.25 28.06 18.79
C PHE A 326 -3.33 28.74 17.97
N GLN A 327 -4.21 29.50 18.65
CA GLN A 327 -5.39 30.13 18.02
C GLN A 327 -6.21 29.11 17.23
N LEU A 328 -6.30 29.29 15.90
CA LEU A 328 -6.99 28.38 14.96
C LEU A 328 -6.05 27.38 14.26
N SER A 329 -4.77 27.43 14.58
CA SER A 329 -3.75 26.56 13.98
C SER A 329 -3.41 25.40 14.91
N MET A 330 -3.18 24.24 14.33
CA MET A 330 -2.77 23.04 15.05
C MET A 330 -1.49 22.48 14.46
N SER A 331 -0.61 21.97 15.34
CA SER A 331 0.54 21.18 14.91
C SER A 331 0.06 19.88 14.27
N LYS A 332 0.42 19.62 13.02
CA LYS A 332 -0.04 18.48 12.24
C LYS A 332 1.04 17.88 11.37
N LEU A 333 1.09 16.55 11.33
CA LEU A 333 1.78 15.76 10.33
C LEU A 333 0.73 15.17 9.39
N PHE A 334 0.75 15.58 8.13
CA PHE A 334 -0.05 15.02 7.05
C PHE A 334 0.76 13.98 6.29
N VAL A 335 0.10 12.93 5.83
CA VAL A 335 0.65 11.93 4.93
C VAL A 335 -0.31 11.67 3.77
N SER A 336 0.25 11.48 2.59
CA SER A 336 -0.47 10.91 1.42
C SER A 336 0.38 9.82 0.80
N TYR A 337 -0.24 8.66 0.58
CA TYR A 337 0.41 7.50 -0.04
C TYR A 337 -0.60 6.68 -0.85
N ARG A 338 -0.12 6.04 -1.92
CA ARG A 338 -0.96 5.21 -2.78
C ARG A 338 -0.91 3.74 -2.35
N MET A 339 -2.07 3.21 -1.94
CA MET A 339 -2.16 1.89 -1.32
C MET A 339 -3.28 1.01 -1.89
#